data_4a43ff6624c6c08ad0cce622ff0c3cdf
#
_entry.id   4a43ff6624c6c08ad0cce622ff0c3cdf
#
_cell.length_a   1.000
_cell.length_b   1.000
_cell.length_c   1.000
_cell.angle_alpha   90.00
_cell.angle_beta   90.00
_cell.angle_gamma   90.00
#
_symmetry.space_group_name_H-M   'P 1'
#
loop_
_entity.id
_entity.type
_entity.pdbx_description
1 polymer ?
#
loop_
_entity_poly.entity_id
_entity_poly.type
_entity_poly.pdbx_seq_one_letter_code
_entity_poly.pdbx_strand_id
1 'polypeptide(L)'
;VCSCGKRGCLELYASIPQMQKKIAELLPFFKNSPFQKITEPSWNDILKLSLDGDPIASIALDEFCTYLSYALANTLNLLDFSTIIIGYDSPENSDILEKILYEKLKSSLNMPGSKLEIFHSRFNGEAPLLGSIAVVANEIFSHQLKLLP
;
A
#
# COMPACT_ATOMS: atom_id res chain seq x y z
N VAL A 1 18.15 -1.16 10.64
CA VAL A 1 18.50 0.19 10.14
C VAL A 1 17.99 0.30 8.72
N CYS A 2 17.28 1.37 8.39
CA CYS A 2 16.78 1.64 7.04
C CYS A 2 17.93 2.10 6.12
N SER A 3 17.76 1.98 4.81
CA SER A 3 18.68 2.52 3.77
C SER A 3 18.97 4.02 3.95
N CYS A 4 18.03 4.77 4.53
CA CYS A 4 18.20 6.18 4.88
C CYS A 4 19.04 6.43 6.14
N GLY A 5 19.61 5.39 6.78
CA GLY A 5 20.41 5.46 8.01
C GLY A 5 19.62 5.56 9.31
N LYS A 6 18.28 5.72 9.26
CA LYS A 6 17.41 5.84 10.43
C LYS A 6 16.88 4.48 10.91
N ARG A 7 16.25 4.46 12.08
CA ARG A 7 15.55 3.28 12.63
C ARG A 7 14.04 3.55 12.68
N GLY A 8 13.23 2.49 12.57
CA GLY A 8 11.77 2.59 12.70
C GLY A 8 11.05 3.19 11.48
N CYS A 9 11.71 3.28 10.31
CA CYS A 9 11.05 3.71 9.08
C CYS A 9 9.97 2.69 8.67
N LEU A 10 8.83 3.18 8.20
CA LEU A 10 7.71 2.36 7.75
C LEU A 10 8.12 1.30 6.73
N GLU A 11 9.04 1.63 5.82
CA GLU A 11 9.60 0.74 4.81
C GLU A 11 10.20 -0.57 5.38
N LEU A 12 10.69 -0.53 6.64
CA LEU A 12 11.22 -1.74 7.30
C LEU A 12 10.14 -2.70 7.77
N TYR A 13 8.88 -2.30 7.75
CA TYR A 13 7.73 -3.07 8.25
C TYR A 13 6.67 -3.28 7.18
N ALA A 14 6.36 -2.25 6.39
CA ALA A 14 5.36 -2.29 5.33
C ALA A 14 6.04 -2.10 3.96
N SER A 15 6.62 -3.18 3.44
CA SER A 15 7.25 -3.22 2.11
C SER A 15 7.20 -4.63 1.53
N ILE A 16 7.37 -4.73 0.22
CA ILE A 16 7.43 -6.03 -0.48
C ILE A 16 8.56 -6.91 0.07
N PRO A 17 9.81 -6.42 0.26
CA PRO A 17 10.88 -7.22 0.85
C PRO A 17 10.53 -7.76 2.25
N GLN A 18 9.80 -7.01 3.06
CA GLN A 18 9.37 -7.48 4.38
C GLN A 18 8.32 -8.58 4.27
N MET A 19 7.37 -8.47 3.34
CA MET A 19 6.41 -9.55 3.07
C MET A 19 7.10 -10.81 2.55
N GLN A 20 8.07 -10.68 1.63
CA GLN A 20 8.87 -11.80 1.13
C GLN A 20 9.61 -12.52 2.26
N LYS A 21 10.20 -11.76 3.19
CA LYS A 21 10.84 -12.30 4.38
C LYS A 21 9.84 -13.07 5.26
N LYS A 22 8.68 -12.50 5.50
CA LYS A 22 7.61 -13.16 6.27
C LYS A 22 7.15 -14.45 5.62
N ILE A 23 6.98 -14.44 4.29
CA ILE A 23 6.63 -15.63 3.51
C ILE A 23 7.70 -16.71 3.70
N ALA A 24 8.99 -16.36 3.55
CA ALA A 24 10.09 -17.31 3.71
C ALA A 24 10.14 -17.91 5.13
N GLU A 25 9.85 -17.14 6.18
CA GLU A 25 9.77 -17.62 7.56
C GLU A 25 8.62 -18.62 7.78
N LEU A 26 7.51 -18.46 7.06
CA LEU A 26 6.32 -19.30 7.20
C LEU A 26 6.37 -20.55 6.31
N LEU A 27 7.08 -20.52 5.18
CA LEU A 27 7.15 -21.62 4.21
C LEU A 27 7.41 -23.02 4.80
N PRO A 28 8.31 -23.21 5.80
CA PRO A 28 8.56 -24.53 6.39
C PRO A 28 7.32 -25.16 7.03
N PHE A 29 6.36 -24.36 7.46
CA PHE A 29 5.14 -24.80 8.14
C PHE A 29 3.97 -25.08 7.18
N PHE A 30 4.04 -24.60 5.93
CA PHE A 30 2.97 -24.68 4.93
C PHE A 30 3.45 -25.35 3.63
N LYS A 31 3.63 -26.65 3.70
CA LYS A 31 4.22 -27.45 2.59
C LYS A 31 3.40 -27.43 1.29
N ASN A 32 2.10 -27.14 1.37
CA ASN A 32 1.19 -27.13 0.22
C ASN A 32 1.00 -25.73 -0.38
N SER A 33 1.61 -24.69 0.16
CA SER A 33 1.49 -23.34 -0.38
C SER A 33 2.13 -23.24 -1.77
N PRO A 34 1.50 -22.54 -2.73
CA PRO A 34 2.07 -22.25 -4.04
C PRO A 34 3.41 -21.51 -3.96
N PHE A 35 3.69 -20.78 -2.90
CA PHE A 35 4.97 -20.11 -2.68
C PHE A 35 6.18 -21.05 -2.61
N GLN A 36 5.98 -22.36 -2.40
CA GLN A 36 7.06 -23.35 -2.49
C GLN A 36 7.75 -23.36 -3.87
N LYS A 37 7.07 -22.85 -4.91
CA LYS A 37 7.56 -22.81 -6.30
C LYS A 37 7.96 -21.42 -6.76
N ILE A 38 7.83 -20.40 -5.90
CA ILE A 38 8.11 -19.00 -6.23
C ILE A 38 9.28 -18.52 -5.37
N THR A 39 10.41 -18.21 -6.02
CA THR A 39 11.64 -17.82 -5.30
C THR A 39 11.54 -16.40 -4.74
N GLU A 40 11.02 -15.47 -5.53
CA GLU A 40 10.84 -14.07 -5.17
C GLU A 40 9.40 -13.62 -5.50
N PRO A 41 8.46 -13.80 -4.56
CA PRO A 41 7.08 -13.41 -4.79
C PRO A 41 6.95 -11.91 -5.08
N SER A 42 6.32 -11.58 -6.20
CA SER A 42 5.97 -10.21 -6.51
C SER A 42 4.76 -9.73 -5.68
N TRP A 43 4.52 -8.43 -5.70
CA TRP A 43 3.30 -7.86 -5.13
C TRP A 43 2.03 -8.54 -5.67
N ASN A 44 1.96 -8.74 -6.99
CA ASN A 44 0.81 -9.38 -7.64
C ASN A 44 0.64 -10.85 -7.24
N ASP A 45 1.74 -11.59 -7.06
CA ASP A 45 1.67 -12.98 -6.56
C ASP A 45 1.06 -13.04 -5.17
N ILE A 46 1.48 -12.14 -4.28
CA ILE A 46 1.00 -12.09 -2.90
C ILE A 46 -0.49 -11.75 -2.87
N LEU A 47 -0.93 -10.73 -3.60
CA LEU A 47 -2.33 -10.34 -3.67
C LEU A 47 -3.20 -11.45 -4.27
N LYS A 48 -2.77 -12.02 -5.39
CA LYS A 48 -3.51 -13.10 -6.07
C LYS A 48 -3.65 -14.32 -5.16
N LEU A 49 -2.56 -14.79 -4.56
CA LEU A 49 -2.61 -15.93 -3.68
C LEU A 49 -3.41 -15.66 -2.40
N SER A 50 -3.44 -14.42 -1.92
CA SER A 50 -4.32 -14.04 -0.81
C SER A 50 -5.80 -14.10 -1.21
N LEU A 51 -6.16 -13.69 -2.43
CA LEU A 51 -7.50 -13.83 -2.99
C LEU A 51 -7.89 -15.31 -3.16
N ASP A 52 -6.94 -16.15 -3.58
CA ASP A 52 -7.11 -17.59 -3.73
C ASP A 52 -7.17 -18.33 -2.38
N GLY A 53 -7.01 -17.63 -1.25
CA GLY A 53 -7.11 -18.17 0.09
C GLY A 53 -5.84 -18.83 0.63
N ASP A 54 -4.66 -18.55 0.05
CA ASP A 54 -3.40 -19.04 0.60
C ASP A 54 -3.14 -18.39 1.98
N PRO A 55 -2.91 -19.21 3.04
CA PRO A 55 -2.76 -18.70 4.39
C PRO A 55 -1.48 -17.87 4.58
N ILE A 56 -0.38 -18.20 3.89
CA ILE A 56 0.87 -17.44 4.01
C ILE A 56 0.71 -16.05 3.39
N ALA A 57 0.10 -15.99 2.19
CA ALA A 57 -0.19 -14.73 1.53
C ALA A 57 -1.07 -13.83 2.40
N SER A 58 -2.13 -14.41 2.98
CA SER A 58 -3.06 -13.69 3.84
C SER A 58 -2.38 -13.18 5.12
N ILE A 59 -1.52 -13.97 5.76
CA ILE A 59 -0.75 -13.54 6.95
C ILE A 59 0.23 -12.42 6.59
N ALA A 60 0.97 -12.54 5.49
CA ALA A 60 1.94 -11.53 5.07
C ALA A 60 1.26 -10.20 4.71
N LEU A 61 0.12 -10.28 4.00
CA LEU A 61 -0.67 -9.10 3.62
C LEU A 61 -1.32 -8.43 4.85
N ASP A 62 -1.84 -9.23 5.79
CA ASP A 62 -2.41 -8.71 7.04
C ASP A 62 -1.39 -7.97 7.88
N GLU A 63 -0.18 -8.52 8.02
CA GLU A 63 0.92 -7.88 8.75
C GLU A 63 1.35 -6.57 8.07
N PHE A 64 1.51 -6.56 6.74
CA PHE A 64 1.77 -5.37 5.94
C PHE A 64 0.71 -4.28 6.19
N CYS A 65 -0.57 -4.65 6.07
CA CYS A 65 -1.68 -3.74 6.30
C CYS A 65 -1.75 -3.23 7.75
N THR A 66 -1.32 -4.04 8.72
CA THR A 66 -1.26 -3.64 10.13
C THR A 66 -0.29 -2.47 10.33
N TYR A 67 0.94 -2.59 9.84
CA TYR A 67 1.92 -1.51 9.95
C TYR A 67 1.54 -0.28 9.13
N LEU A 68 1.00 -0.50 7.93
CA LEU A 68 0.51 0.59 7.10
C LEU A 68 -0.65 1.34 7.77
N SER A 69 -1.58 0.62 8.41
CA SER A 69 -2.71 1.23 9.10
C SER A 69 -2.27 2.09 10.29
N TYR A 70 -1.23 1.72 11.03
CA TYR A 70 -0.68 2.56 12.10
C TYR A 70 -0.16 3.90 11.58
N ALA A 71 0.58 3.88 10.48
CA ALA A 71 1.08 5.11 9.86
C ALA A 71 -0.06 5.98 9.32
N LEU A 72 -1.02 5.36 8.64
CA LEU A 72 -2.20 6.06 8.11
C LEU A 72 -3.07 6.63 9.23
N ALA A 73 -3.36 5.86 10.30
CA ALA A 73 -4.15 6.35 11.42
C ALA A 73 -3.51 7.58 12.09
N ASN A 74 -2.19 7.55 12.30
CA ASN A 74 -1.46 8.71 12.83
C ASN A 74 -1.58 9.94 11.93
N THR A 75 -1.48 9.75 10.61
CA THR A 75 -1.58 10.83 9.63
C THR A 75 -3.00 11.40 9.56
N LEU A 76 -4.01 10.52 9.51
CA LEU A 76 -5.42 10.91 9.45
C LEU A 76 -5.85 11.68 10.71
N ASN A 77 -5.45 11.18 11.90
CA ASN A 77 -5.75 11.83 13.18
C ASN A 77 -5.03 13.19 13.31
N LEU A 78 -3.82 13.34 12.74
CA LEU A 78 -3.05 14.59 12.81
C LEU A 78 -3.59 15.65 11.85
N LEU A 79 -3.99 15.25 10.65
CA LEU A 79 -4.38 16.17 9.56
C LEU A 79 -5.89 16.30 9.38
N ASP A 80 -6.67 15.53 10.14
CA ASP A 80 -8.16 15.51 10.07
C ASP A 80 -8.68 15.19 8.65
N PHE A 81 -8.02 14.27 7.93
CA PHE A 81 -8.48 13.79 6.64
C PHE A 81 -9.39 12.57 6.81
N SER A 82 -10.37 12.44 5.95
CA SER A 82 -11.30 11.32 5.90
C SER A 82 -11.16 10.45 4.63
N THR A 83 -10.29 10.85 3.72
CA THR A 83 -10.14 10.19 2.41
C THR A 83 -8.71 9.75 2.16
N ILE A 84 -8.56 8.51 1.70
CA ILE A 84 -7.28 7.91 1.29
C ILE A 84 -7.41 7.49 -0.17
N ILE A 85 -6.40 7.78 -0.99
CA ILE A 85 -6.26 7.23 -2.33
C ILE A 85 -5.00 6.36 -2.35
N ILE A 86 -5.16 5.08 -2.68
CA ILE A 86 -4.06 4.11 -2.73
C ILE A 86 -3.74 3.80 -4.19
N GLY A 87 -2.46 3.94 -4.57
CA GLY A 87 -1.97 3.59 -5.90
C GLY A 87 -1.15 2.30 -5.84
N TYR A 88 -1.63 1.24 -6.45
CA TYR A 88 -0.92 -0.04 -6.62
C TYR A 88 -1.51 -0.79 -7.82
N ASP A 89 -0.75 -1.74 -8.35
CA ASP A 89 -1.26 -2.63 -9.40
C ASP A 89 -2.12 -3.72 -8.75
N SER A 90 -3.44 -3.61 -8.94
CA SER A 90 -4.40 -4.55 -8.36
C SER A 90 -4.67 -5.70 -9.34
N PRO A 91 -4.49 -6.96 -8.93
CA PRO A 91 -4.89 -8.10 -9.75
C PRO A 91 -6.42 -8.10 -9.91
N GLU A 92 -6.88 -8.24 -11.16
CA GLU A 92 -8.32 -8.39 -11.49
C GLU A 92 -9.21 -7.24 -10.95
N ASN A 93 -8.64 -6.04 -10.77
CA ASN A 93 -9.33 -4.89 -10.16
C ASN A 93 -9.90 -5.19 -8.76
N SER A 94 -9.22 -6.02 -8.00
CA SER A 94 -9.64 -6.35 -6.64
C SER A 94 -9.39 -5.19 -5.69
N ASP A 95 -10.27 -5.03 -4.72
CA ASP A 95 -10.20 -4.06 -3.64
C ASP A 95 -9.76 -4.70 -2.30
N ILE A 96 -9.00 -5.78 -2.37
CA ILE A 96 -8.60 -6.55 -1.19
C ILE A 96 -7.82 -5.71 -0.18
N LEU A 97 -6.89 -4.87 -0.66
CA LEU A 97 -6.07 -4.02 0.19
C LEU A 97 -6.92 -2.96 0.90
N GLU A 98 -7.82 -2.32 0.16
CA GLU A 98 -8.74 -1.30 0.67
C GLU A 98 -9.64 -1.88 1.77
N LYS A 99 -10.17 -3.08 1.57
CA LYS A 99 -11.01 -3.76 2.56
C LYS A 99 -10.26 -4.04 3.86
N ILE A 100 -9.05 -4.61 3.77
CA ILE A 100 -8.25 -4.93 4.96
C ILE A 100 -7.87 -3.64 5.69
N LEU A 101 -7.42 -2.61 4.96
CA LEU A 101 -7.07 -1.32 5.55
C LEU A 101 -8.26 -0.62 6.19
N TYR A 102 -9.43 -0.65 5.55
CA TYR A 102 -10.64 -0.06 6.11
C TYR A 102 -10.99 -0.66 7.47
N GLU A 103 -10.99 -1.99 7.59
CA GLU A 103 -11.30 -2.67 8.84
C GLU A 103 -10.27 -2.35 9.95
N LYS A 104 -8.98 -2.29 9.60
CA LYS A 104 -7.92 -1.95 10.55
C LYS A 104 -7.99 -0.47 10.98
N LEU A 105 -8.25 0.44 10.07
CA LEU A 105 -8.34 1.87 10.34
C LEU A 105 -9.59 2.23 11.14
N LYS A 106 -10.73 1.61 10.84
CA LYS A 106 -11.99 1.84 11.53
C LYS A 106 -11.88 1.68 13.05
N SER A 107 -11.04 0.75 13.51
CA SER A 107 -10.81 0.53 14.95
C SER A 107 -9.80 1.49 15.57
N SER A 108 -8.99 2.17 14.76
CA SER A 108 -7.84 3.00 15.20
C SER A 108 -8.11 4.50 15.10
N LEU A 109 -9.18 4.90 14.41
CA LEU A 109 -9.53 6.31 14.23
C LEU A 109 -10.44 6.78 15.36
N ASN A 110 -10.05 7.89 16.02
CA ASN A 110 -10.81 8.55 17.07
C ASN A 110 -11.92 9.47 16.53
N MET A 111 -12.51 9.12 15.39
CA MET A 111 -13.50 9.97 14.70
C MET A 111 -14.91 9.37 14.81
N PRO A 112 -15.67 9.70 15.86
CA PRO A 112 -17.07 9.29 15.95
C PRO A 112 -17.87 10.02 14.86
N GLY A 113 -18.34 9.28 13.86
CA GLY A 113 -19.21 9.81 12.79
C GLY A 113 -18.50 10.26 11.51
N SER A 114 -17.18 10.24 11.42
CA SER A 114 -16.47 10.51 10.16
C SER A 114 -16.55 9.30 9.23
N LYS A 115 -16.92 9.56 7.99
CA LYS A 115 -16.99 8.55 6.94
C LYS A 115 -15.62 8.40 6.31
N LEU A 116 -14.81 7.46 6.81
CA LEU A 116 -13.55 7.09 6.15
C LEU A 116 -13.87 6.52 4.75
N GLU A 117 -13.22 7.07 3.74
CA GLU A 117 -13.31 6.60 2.37
C GLU A 117 -11.91 6.21 1.89
N ILE A 118 -11.79 4.99 1.32
CA ILE A 118 -10.54 4.50 0.73
C ILE A 118 -10.83 4.18 -0.73
N PHE A 119 -10.10 4.81 -1.63
CA PHE A 119 -10.24 4.63 -3.06
C PHE A 119 -8.97 4.03 -3.67
N HIS A 120 -9.15 3.17 -4.65
CA HIS A 120 -8.08 2.77 -5.54
C HIS A 120 -7.80 3.86 -6.58
N SER A 121 -6.53 4.15 -6.81
CA SER A 121 -6.13 5.07 -7.88
C SER A 121 -6.47 4.48 -9.25
N ARG A 122 -7.09 5.28 -10.11
CA ARG A 122 -7.38 4.89 -11.49
C ARG A 122 -6.14 4.81 -12.38
N PHE A 123 -5.01 5.32 -11.89
CA PHE A 123 -3.78 5.46 -12.68
C PHE A 123 -2.77 4.35 -12.43
N ASN A 124 -3.06 3.41 -11.53
CA ASN A 124 -2.16 2.31 -11.14
C ASN A 124 -0.71 2.81 -10.96
N GLY A 125 0.29 2.12 -11.52
CA GLY A 125 1.70 2.53 -11.46
C GLY A 125 2.06 3.81 -12.24
N GLU A 126 1.16 4.35 -13.08
CA GLU A 126 1.40 5.54 -13.89
C GLU A 126 1.12 6.87 -13.13
N ALA A 127 0.53 6.81 -11.95
CA ALA A 127 0.18 7.99 -11.17
C ALA A 127 1.33 9.00 -10.97
N PRO A 128 2.57 8.60 -10.67
CA PRO A 128 3.70 9.54 -10.53
C PRO A 128 4.04 10.27 -11.83
N LEU A 129 4.00 9.56 -12.96
CA LEU A 129 4.28 10.13 -14.28
C LEU A 129 3.20 11.15 -14.68
N LEU A 130 1.94 10.75 -14.57
CA LEU A 130 0.80 11.61 -14.89
C LEU A 130 0.73 12.83 -13.98
N GLY A 131 1.04 12.67 -12.69
CA GLY A 131 1.15 13.78 -11.75
C GLY A 131 2.22 14.79 -12.16
N SER A 132 3.39 14.32 -12.57
CA SER A 132 4.48 15.19 -13.06
C SER A 132 4.08 15.96 -14.32
N ILE A 133 3.43 15.29 -15.27
CA ILE A 133 2.91 15.92 -16.49
C ILE A 133 1.84 16.97 -16.14
N ALA A 134 0.94 16.64 -15.21
CA ALA A 134 -0.13 17.55 -14.81
C ALA A 134 0.40 18.85 -14.17
N VAL A 135 1.46 18.76 -13.37
CA VAL A 135 2.12 19.96 -12.79
C VAL A 135 2.65 20.86 -13.89
N VAL A 136 3.42 20.31 -14.83
CA VAL A 136 3.98 21.07 -15.96
C VAL A 136 2.89 21.67 -16.84
N ALA A 137 1.89 20.87 -17.17
CA ALA A 137 0.75 21.34 -17.97
C ALA A 137 0.01 22.50 -17.27
N ASN A 138 -0.25 22.38 -15.97
CA ASN A 138 -0.91 23.42 -15.21
C ASN A 138 -0.10 24.73 -15.21
N GLU A 139 1.21 24.67 -15.05
CA GLU A 139 2.08 25.84 -15.13
C GLU A 139 2.02 26.51 -16.52
N ILE A 140 2.05 25.73 -17.60
CA ILE A 140 1.95 26.21 -18.96
C ILE A 140 0.60 26.90 -19.22
N PHE A 141 -0.49 26.22 -18.87
CA PHE A 141 -1.85 26.70 -19.16
C PHE A 141 -2.31 27.83 -18.23
N SER A 142 -1.78 27.89 -17.00
CA SER A 142 -2.07 28.99 -16.07
C SER A 142 -1.22 30.25 -16.32
N HIS A 143 -0.37 30.27 -17.36
CA HIS A 143 0.53 31.38 -17.72
C HIS A 143 1.48 31.80 -16.58
N GLN A 144 1.77 30.91 -15.64
CA GLN A 144 2.69 31.18 -14.52
C GLN A 144 4.15 30.85 -14.86
N LEU A 145 4.41 30.12 -15.94
CA LEU A 145 5.75 29.88 -16.44
C LEU A 145 6.31 31.21 -16.99
N LYS A 146 7.11 31.90 -16.18
CA LYS A 146 8.07 32.87 -16.71
C LYS A 146 9.12 32.05 -17.44
N LEU A 147 9.06 32.00 -18.76
CA LEU A 147 10.17 31.51 -19.58
C LEU A 147 11.39 32.32 -19.13
N LEU A 148 12.38 31.66 -18.56
CA LEU A 148 13.68 32.30 -18.24
C LEU A 148 14.24 32.86 -19.55
N PRO A 149 14.83 34.07 -19.53
CA PRO A 149 15.37 34.73 -20.70
C PRO A 149 16.54 33.95 -21.29
#